data_f3f0ee6606775d66c03b5ca85666971e
#
_entry.id   f3f0ee6606775d66c03b5ca85666971e
#
_cell.length_a   1.000
_cell.length_b   1.000
_cell.length_c   1.000
_cell.angle_alpha   90.00
_cell.angle_beta   90.00
_cell.angle_gamma   90.00
#
_symmetry.space_group_name_H-M   'P 1'
#
loop_
_entity.id
_entity.type
_entity.pdbx_description
1 polymer ?
#
loop_
_entity_poly.entity_id
_entity_poly.type
_entity_poly.pdbx_seq_one_letter_code
_entity_poly.pdbx_strand_id
1 'polypeptide(L)'
;MNAIHSKSSYLYGQIRRDLQAGRYLPGQRIDPATVAGEYRTSLTPVRFALSRLVGYGMLCDQPRAGFHVPMPTEMQLRDLYDWMERLLVMACEFTAARPLEAAPAPMPGDDDIPKQTWKLFDTIGRQARHGALHHAIKRTNDRLAAIRRAKHALIDHAAEELADLEGAWQAHDMPRLDSTLRAYHQRRRQLVPCIVAHMAERRSQLH
;
A
#
# COMPACT_ATOMS: atom_id res chain seq x y z
N MET A 1 -26.35 5.73 18.63
CA MET A 1 -25.08 6.24 18.05
C MET A 1 -24.06 5.13 17.75
N ASN A 2 -24.03 4.01 18.48
CA ASN A 2 -23.06 2.91 18.30
C ASN A 2 -23.16 2.09 16.99
N ALA A 3 -24.35 1.86 16.45
CA ALA A 3 -24.54 0.98 15.27
C ALA A 3 -23.98 1.57 13.97
N ILE A 4 -24.09 2.88 13.75
CA ILE A 4 -23.54 3.56 12.54
C ILE A 4 -22.01 3.58 12.60
N HIS A 5 -21.42 3.80 13.77
CA HIS A 5 -19.97 3.79 13.96
C HIS A 5 -19.37 2.39 13.74
N SER A 6 -20.02 1.34 14.24
CA SER A 6 -19.63 -0.05 14.01
C SER A 6 -19.69 -0.40 12.52
N LYS A 7 -20.78 -0.02 11.84
CA LYS A 7 -21.01 -0.31 10.43
C LYS A 7 -20.05 0.45 9.51
N SER A 8 -19.79 1.73 9.80
CA SER A 8 -18.81 2.53 9.05
C SER A 8 -17.37 2.05 9.25
N SER A 9 -17.02 1.55 10.44
CA SER A 9 -15.70 0.96 10.70
C SER A 9 -15.52 -0.37 9.98
N TYR A 10 -16.54 -1.20 9.92
CA TYR A 10 -16.54 -2.41 9.11
C TYR A 10 -16.35 -2.09 7.63
N LEU A 11 -17.14 -1.16 7.07
CA LEU A 11 -17.05 -0.72 5.67
C LEU A 11 -15.68 -0.13 5.35
N TYR A 12 -15.14 0.71 6.23
CA TYR A 12 -13.78 1.24 6.09
C TYR A 12 -12.76 0.10 5.92
N GLY A 13 -12.84 -0.94 6.75
CA GLY A 13 -11.94 -2.10 6.68
C GLY A 13 -12.12 -2.90 5.38
N GLN A 14 -13.36 -3.08 4.90
CA GLN A 14 -13.64 -3.80 3.66
C GLN A 14 -13.16 -3.03 2.43
N ILE A 15 -13.55 -1.77 2.28
CA ILE A 15 -13.17 -0.94 1.14
C ILE A 15 -11.64 -0.76 1.09
N ARG A 16 -10.99 -0.63 2.26
CA ARG A 16 -9.51 -0.60 2.33
C ARG A 16 -8.89 -1.88 1.78
N ARG A 17 -9.43 -3.07 2.12
CA ARG A 17 -8.97 -4.35 1.57
C ARG A 17 -9.20 -4.44 0.06
N ASP A 18 -10.34 -3.97 -0.43
CA ASP A 18 -10.67 -3.93 -1.85
C ASP A 18 -9.67 -3.05 -2.63
N LEU A 19 -9.30 -1.89 -2.07
CA LEU A 19 -8.27 -1.02 -2.64
C LEU A 19 -6.90 -1.69 -2.67
N GLN A 20 -6.52 -2.37 -1.58
CA GLN A 20 -5.25 -3.12 -1.50
C GLN A 20 -5.23 -4.31 -2.47
N ALA A 21 -6.38 -4.95 -2.67
CA ALA A 21 -6.53 -6.06 -3.61
C ALA A 21 -6.57 -5.60 -5.08
N GLY A 22 -6.60 -4.28 -5.35
CA GLY A 22 -6.64 -3.74 -6.72
C GLY A 22 -8.01 -3.84 -7.39
N ARG A 23 -9.08 -3.99 -6.60
CA ARG A 23 -10.45 -3.95 -7.13
C ARG A 23 -10.78 -2.60 -7.79
N TYR A 24 -10.14 -1.55 -7.31
CA TYR A 24 -10.24 -0.22 -7.87
C TYR A 24 -8.87 0.23 -8.36
N LEU A 25 -8.79 0.66 -9.63
CA LEU A 25 -7.57 1.11 -10.26
C LEU A 25 -7.26 2.58 -9.93
N PRO A 26 -5.98 3.02 -9.99
CA PRO A 26 -5.63 4.43 -9.91
C PRO A 26 -6.43 5.27 -10.90
N GLY A 27 -7.00 6.39 -10.43
CA GLY A 27 -7.88 7.27 -11.20
C GLY A 27 -9.34 6.81 -11.28
N GLN A 28 -9.69 5.60 -10.88
CA GLN A 28 -11.06 5.09 -10.93
C GLN A 28 -11.97 5.81 -9.93
N ARG A 29 -13.17 6.15 -10.37
CA ARG A 29 -14.23 6.70 -9.52
C ARG A 29 -14.87 5.60 -8.68
N ILE A 30 -15.18 5.92 -7.43
CA ILE A 30 -15.93 5.07 -6.51
C ILE A 30 -17.27 5.76 -6.23
N ASP A 31 -18.35 5.18 -6.73
CA ASP A 31 -19.68 5.68 -6.46
C ASP A 31 -20.24 5.14 -5.15
N PRO A 32 -20.56 6.03 -4.17
CA PRO A 32 -21.12 5.61 -2.89
C PRO A 32 -22.42 4.80 -3.00
N ALA A 33 -23.23 5.04 -4.03
CA ALA A 33 -24.49 4.33 -4.22
C ALA A 33 -24.23 2.87 -4.64
N THR A 34 -23.30 2.65 -5.55
CA THR A 34 -22.85 1.31 -5.94
C THR A 34 -22.32 0.53 -4.75
N VAL A 35 -21.43 1.15 -3.96
CA VAL A 35 -20.87 0.52 -2.75
C VAL A 35 -21.98 0.22 -1.73
N ALA A 36 -22.95 1.11 -1.55
CA ALA A 36 -24.08 0.89 -0.64
C ALA A 36 -24.94 -0.31 -1.08
N GLY A 37 -25.18 -0.47 -2.37
CA GLY A 37 -25.87 -1.63 -2.94
C GLY A 37 -25.11 -2.93 -2.69
N GLU A 38 -23.80 -2.97 -2.97
CA GLU A 38 -22.96 -4.15 -2.78
C GLU A 38 -22.93 -4.63 -1.32
N TYR A 39 -22.80 -3.70 -0.38
CA TYR A 39 -22.78 -4.03 1.07
C TYR A 39 -24.15 -4.03 1.74
N ARG A 40 -25.23 -3.92 0.98
CA ARG A 40 -26.63 -3.89 1.46
C ARG A 40 -26.79 -2.93 2.64
N THR A 41 -26.40 -1.68 2.45
CA THR A 41 -26.41 -0.65 3.48
C THR A 41 -26.90 0.70 2.93
N SER A 42 -27.13 1.68 3.81
CA SER A 42 -27.46 3.04 3.40
C SER A 42 -26.21 3.85 2.99
N LEU A 43 -26.42 4.95 2.31
CA LEU A 43 -25.35 5.84 1.82
C LEU A 43 -24.50 6.48 2.94
N THR A 44 -25.10 6.79 4.09
CA THR A 44 -24.45 7.52 5.17
C THR A 44 -23.21 6.80 5.71
N PRO A 45 -23.25 5.53 6.16
CA PRO A 45 -22.05 4.83 6.64
C PRO A 45 -21.01 4.61 5.55
N VAL A 46 -21.42 4.47 4.28
CA VAL A 46 -20.49 4.36 3.14
C VAL A 46 -19.72 5.66 2.95
N ARG A 47 -20.42 6.80 2.85
CA ARG A 47 -19.77 8.12 2.71
C ARG A 47 -18.81 8.38 3.87
N PHE A 48 -19.20 8.01 5.10
CA PHE A 48 -18.32 8.16 6.27
C PHE A 48 -17.04 7.29 6.14
N ALA A 49 -17.17 6.05 5.68
CA ALA A 49 -16.04 5.18 5.43
C ALA A 49 -15.11 5.72 4.32
N LEU A 50 -15.68 6.20 3.20
CA LEU A 50 -14.92 6.81 2.11
C LEU A 50 -14.21 8.09 2.54
N SER A 51 -14.87 8.98 3.28
CA SER A 51 -14.24 10.21 3.81
C SER A 51 -13.07 9.90 4.75
N ARG A 52 -13.17 8.83 5.56
CA ARG A 52 -12.03 8.36 6.38
C ARG A 52 -10.86 7.86 5.51
N LEU A 53 -11.14 7.18 4.40
CA LEU A 53 -10.11 6.75 3.45
C LEU A 53 -9.47 7.94 2.72
N VAL A 54 -10.22 9.03 2.47
CA VAL A 54 -9.66 10.31 2.00
C VAL A 54 -8.69 10.88 3.03
N GLY A 55 -9.09 10.99 4.29
CA GLY A 55 -8.22 11.46 5.38
C GLY A 55 -6.97 10.58 5.56
N TYR A 56 -7.08 9.29 5.26
CA TYR A 56 -5.95 8.35 5.28
C TYR A 56 -5.06 8.46 4.02
N GLY A 57 -5.56 9.06 2.93
CA GLY A 57 -4.84 9.27 1.68
C GLY A 57 -4.92 8.10 0.69
N MET A 58 -5.83 7.16 0.90
CA MET A 58 -6.11 6.08 -0.06
C MET A 58 -7.15 6.48 -1.12
N LEU A 59 -7.93 7.49 -0.85
CA LEU A 59 -8.86 8.12 -1.79
C LEU A 59 -8.62 9.62 -1.84
N CYS A 60 -9.14 10.27 -2.87
CA CYS A 60 -9.33 11.71 -2.95
C CYS A 60 -10.81 11.99 -3.22
N ASP A 61 -11.28 13.12 -2.71
CA ASP A 61 -12.61 13.65 -3.00
C ASP A 61 -12.44 14.91 -3.86
N GLN A 62 -12.96 14.87 -5.07
CA GLN A 62 -12.84 15.98 -6.02
C GLN A 62 -14.19 16.68 -6.15
N PRO A 63 -14.22 18.00 -6.06
CA PRO A 63 -15.44 18.76 -6.28
C PRO A 63 -16.14 18.34 -7.58
N ARG A 64 -17.43 18.02 -7.50
CA ARG A 64 -18.30 17.56 -8.62
C ARG A 64 -17.99 16.18 -9.20
N ALA A 65 -16.80 15.62 -8.95
CA ALA A 65 -16.41 14.30 -9.46
C ALA A 65 -16.50 13.19 -8.40
N GLY A 66 -16.51 13.56 -7.09
CA GLY A 66 -16.67 12.62 -5.97
C GLY A 66 -15.40 11.83 -5.63
N PHE A 67 -15.57 10.67 -5.05
CA PHE A 67 -14.46 9.84 -4.57
C PHE A 67 -13.74 9.12 -5.70
N HIS A 68 -12.39 9.18 -5.68
CA HIS A 68 -11.53 8.52 -6.66
C HIS A 68 -10.33 7.88 -5.98
N VAL A 69 -9.79 6.82 -6.58
CA VAL A 69 -8.45 6.33 -6.23
C VAL A 69 -7.42 7.35 -6.74
N PRO A 70 -6.47 7.80 -5.92
CA PRO A 70 -5.47 8.77 -6.34
C PRO A 70 -4.69 8.32 -7.58
N MET A 71 -4.50 9.26 -8.50
CA MET A 71 -3.62 9.12 -9.66
C MET A 71 -2.44 10.05 -9.45
N PRO A 72 -1.29 9.56 -8.95
CA PRO A 72 -0.16 10.42 -8.64
C PRO A 72 0.52 10.95 -9.90
N THR A 73 1.05 12.17 -9.83
CA THR A 73 2.03 12.66 -10.79
C THR A 73 3.37 11.92 -10.61
N GLU A 74 4.28 12.04 -11.58
CA GLU A 74 5.62 11.44 -11.44
C GLU A 74 6.34 11.93 -10.18
N MET A 75 6.29 13.24 -9.90
CA MET A 75 6.91 13.82 -8.71
C MET A 75 6.32 13.22 -7.43
N GLN A 76 4.99 13.19 -7.31
CA GLN A 76 4.33 12.63 -6.15
C GLN A 76 4.64 11.14 -5.96
N LEU A 77 4.80 10.39 -7.04
CA LEU A 77 5.12 8.96 -6.96
C LEU A 77 6.60 8.75 -6.57
N ARG A 78 7.52 9.59 -7.06
CA ARG A 78 8.94 9.59 -6.63
C ARG A 78 9.05 9.87 -5.13
N ASP A 79 8.38 10.93 -4.66
CA ASP A 79 8.36 11.31 -3.24
C ASP A 79 7.79 10.17 -2.36
N LEU A 80 6.76 9.48 -2.85
CA LEU A 80 6.14 8.38 -2.10
C LEU A 80 7.09 7.16 -1.99
N TYR A 81 7.86 6.84 -3.04
CA TYR A 81 8.88 5.79 -3.00
C TYR A 81 10.06 6.19 -2.12
N ASP A 82 10.54 7.43 -2.21
CA ASP A 82 11.63 7.93 -1.38
C ASP A 82 11.24 7.90 0.11
N TRP A 83 10.02 8.35 0.41
CA TRP A 83 9.50 8.30 1.78
C TRP A 83 9.39 6.88 2.32
N MET A 84 8.88 5.94 1.51
CA MET A 84 8.75 4.54 1.92
C MET A 84 10.11 3.89 2.18
N GLU A 85 11.11 4.14 1.34
CA GLU A 85 12.49 3.68 1.55
C GLU A 85 13.03 4.15 2.90
N ARG A 86 12.95 5.46 3.18
CA ARG A 86 13.45 6.05 4.43
C ARG A 86 12.78 5.44 5.66
N LEU A 87 11.46 5.25 5.60
CA LEU A 87 10.72 4.64 6.71
C LEU A 87 11.16 3.19 6.97
N LEU A 88 11.37 2.39 5.92
CA LEU A 88 11.78 0.99 6.05
C LEU A 88 13.23 0.87 6.53
N VAL A 89 14.13 1.70 6.01
CA VAL A 89 15.53 1.79 6.49
C VAL A 89 15.57 2.14 7.97
N MET A 90 14.83 3.15 8.39
CA MET A 90 14.69 3.51 9.81
C MET A 90 14.15 2.35 10.64
N ALA A 91 13.19 1.56 10.11
CA ALA A 91 12.68 0.39 10.81
C ALA A 91 13.74 -0.70 10.97
N CYS A 92 14.62 -0.89 9.98
CA CYS A 92 15.77 -1.79 10.06
C CYS A 92 16.77 -1.33 11.14
N GLU A 93 17.07 -0.03 11.22
CA GLU A 93 17.93 0.55 12.25
C GLU A 93 17.38 0.30 13.67
N PHE A 94 16.08 0.55 13.88
CA PHE A 94 15.42 0.27 15.16
C PHE A 94 15.42 -1.23 15.52
N THR A 95 15.31 -2.08 14.50
CA THR A 95 15.33 -3.54 14.70
C THR A 95 16.74 -4.03 15.02
N ALA A 96 17.76 -3.55 14.31
CA ALA A 96 19.16 -3.91 14.54
C ALA A 96 19.69 -3.49 15.93
N ALA A 97 19.18 -2.39 16.46
CA ALA A 97 19.57 -1.89 17.78
C ALA A 97 19.02 -2.73 18.97
N ARG A 98 18.27 -3.81 18.70
CA ARG A 98 17.63 -4.63 19.74
C ARG A 98 18.08 -6.09 19.71
N PRO A 99 18.14 -6.78 20.87
CA PRO A 99 18.35 -8.21 20.89
C PRO A 99 17.25 -8.95 20.12
N LEU A 100 17.63 -9.98 19.38
CA LEU A 100 16.71 -10.91 18.75
C LEU A 100 15.99 -11.73 19.82
N GLU A 101 14.71 -11.49 20.04
CA GLU A 101 13.90 -12.29 20.96
C GLU A 101 13.40 -13.58 20.28
N ALA A 102 13.20 -13.56 18.96
CA ALA A 102 12.83 -14.72 18.15
C ALA A 102 13.14 -14.44 16.68
N ALA A 103 13.49 -15.48 15.92
CA ALA A 103 13.62 -15.38 14.46
C ALA A 103 12.28 -14.91 13.85
N PRO A 104 12.31 -14.05 12.80
CA PRO A 104 11.10 -13.67 12.09
C PRO A 104 10.36 -14.91 11.58
N ALA A 105 9.05 -14.96 11.80
CA ALA A 105 8.24 -16.06 11.27
C ALA A 105 8.31 -16.07 9.73
N PRO A 106 8.42 -17.26 9.11
CA PRO A 106 8.36 -17.36 7.66
C PRO A 106 7.09 -16.72 7.12
N MET A 107 7.20 -15.98 6.02
CA MET A 107 6.02 -15.44 5.34
C MET A 107 5.26 -16.59 4.68
N PRO A 108 3.93 -16.69 4.86
CA PRO A 108 3.14 -17.70 4.15
C PRO A 108 3.30 -17.48 2.63
N GLY A 109 3.67 -18.52 1.89
CA GLY A 109 3.75 -18.47 0.43
C GLY A 109 2.39 -18.06 -0.16
N ASP A 110 2.42 -17.18 -1.15
CA ASP A 110 1.24 -16.69 -1.87
C ASP A 110 1.77 -16.23 -3.25
N ASP A 111 1.14 -16.60 -4.33
CA ASP A 111 1.57 -16.18 -5.69
C ASP A 111 1.31 -14.69 -5.95
N ASP A 112 0.64 -14.01 -5.03
CA ASP A 112 0.32 -12.59 -5.12
C ASP A 112 1.50 -11.71 -4.63
N ILE A 113 2.49 -11.48 -5.50
CA ILE A 113 3.69 -10.66 -5.22
C ILE A 113 3.36 -9.27 -4.64
N PRO A 114 2.40 -8.48 -5.21
CA PRO A 114 1.97 -7.22 -4.62
C PRO A 114 1.52 -7.32 -3.17
N LYS A 115 0.76 -8.35 -2.83
CA LYS A 115 0.25 -8.61 -1.48
C LYS A 115 1.35 -9.06 -0.53
N GLN A 116 2.26 -9.93 -0.99
CA GLN A 116 3.41 -10.37 -0.21
C GLN A 116 4.34 -9.19 0.11
N THR A 117 4.66 -8.37 -0.88
CA THR A 117 5.45 -7.14 -0.66
C THR A 117 4.80 -6.24 0.40
N TRP A 118 3.46 -6.09 0.33
CA TRP A 118 2.72 -5.31 1.33
C TRP A 118 2.87 -5.90 2.74
N LYS A 119 2.73 -7.24 2.86
CA LYS A 119 2.87 -7.96 4.13
C LYS A 119 4.27 -7.84 4.71
N LEU A 120 5.30 -8.03 3.87
CA LEU A 120 6.70 -7.91 4.30
C LEU A 120 6.99 -6.52 4.87
N PHE A 121 6.60 -5.45 4.18
CA PHE A 121 6.82 -4.09 4.64
C PHE A 121 6.05 -3.75 5.93
N ASP A 122 4.80 -4.24 6.07
CA ASP A 122 4.05 -4.10 7.33
C ASP A 122 4.74 -4.86 8.48
N THR A 123 5.31 -6.04 8.21
CA THR A 123 6.01 -6.86 9.19
C THR A 123 7.32 -6.21 9.63
N ILE A 124 8.13 -5.68 8.71
CA ILE A 124 9.34 -4.90 9.02
C ILE A 124 8.99 -3.72 9.93
N GLY A 125 7.94 -2.96 9.56
CA GLY A 125 7.49 -1.82 10.37
C GLY A 125 7.01 -2.20 11.77
N ARG A 126 6.34 -3.34 11.91
CA ARG A 126 5.86 -3.85 13.19
C ARG A 126 7.01 -4.29 14.10
N GLN A 127 8.03 -4.94 13.54
CA GLN A 127 9.19 -5.43 14.29
C GLN A 127 10.07 -4.29 14.85
N ALA A 128 10.03 -3.11 14.24
CA ALA A 128 10.69 -1.92 14.77
C ALA A 128 10.18 -1.52 16.18
N ARG A 129 9.02 -2.04 16.60
CA ARG A 129 8.38 -1.76 17.91
C ARG A 129 8.28 -0.26 18.22
N HIS A 130 8.09 0.55 17.17
CA HIS A 130 7.92 1.99 17.25
C HIS A 130 6.58 2.37 16.61
N GLY A 131 5.56 2.61 17.43
CA GLY A 131 4.17 2.75 16.97
C GLY A 131 3.96 3.84 15.91
N ALA A 132 4.56 5.01 16.08
CA ALA A 132 4.45 6.11 15.11
C ALA A 132 5.12 5.75 13.76
N LEU A 133 6.29 5.10 13.79
CA LEU A 133 6.98 4.64 12.60
C LEU A 133 6.17 3.56 11.86
N HIS A 134 5.68 2.55 12.58
CA HIS A 134 4.83 1.51 11.98
C HIS A 134 3.56 2.11 11.36
N HIS A 135 2.94 3.10 12.02
CA HIS A 135 1.77 3.79 11.46
C HIS A 135 2.11 4.53 10.16
N ALA A 136 3.25 5.22 10.10
CA ALA A 136 3.72 5.90 8.89
C ALA A 136 4.02 4.91 7.75
N ILE A 137 4.72 3.80 8.05
CA ILE A 137 4.97 2.70 7.09
C ILE A 137 3.65 2.15 6.55
N LYS A 138 2.73 1.79 7.43
CA LYS A 138 1.45 1.21 7.05
C LYS A 138 0.64 2.15 6.15
N ARG A 139 0.56 3.43 6.50
CA ARG A 139 -0.15 4.45 5.70
C ARG A 139 0.47 4.59 4.30
N THR A 140 1.80 4.65 4.21
CA THR A 140 2.51 4.78 2.94
C THR A 140 2.37 3.51 2.11
N ASN A 141 2.48 2.34 2.74
CA ASN A 141 2.33 1.03 2.12
C ASN A 141 0.93 0.83 1.52
N ASP A 142 -0.12 1.27 2.23
CA ASP A 142 -1.50 1.24 1.75
C ASP A 142 -1.70 2.14 0.53
N ARG A 143 -1.15 3.36 0.54
CA ARG A 143 -1.20 4.28 -0.61
C ARG A 143 -0.50 3.71 -1.84
N LEU A 144 0.57 2.95 -1.66
CA LEU A 144 1.31 2.27 -2.74
C LEU A 144 0.62 0.98 -3.22
N ALA A 145 -0.35 0.42 -2.50
CA ALA A 145 -0.91 -0.90 -2.80
C ALA A 145 -1.60 -0.95 -4.18
N ALA A 146 -2.49 0.00 -4.48
CA ALA A 146 -3.16 0.08 -5.78
C ALA A 146 -2.17 0.29 -6.95
N ILE A 147 -1.14 1.13 -6.73
CA ILE A 147 -0.08 1.39 -7.71
C ILE A 147 0.76 0.13 -7.92
N ARG A 148 1.12 -0.59 -6.86
CA ARG A 148 1.89 -1.84 -6.93
C ARG A 148 1.18 -2.89 -7.76
N ARG A 149 -0.13 -2.99 -7.62
CA ARG A 149 -0.99 -3.86 -8.44
C ARG A 149 -1.03 -3.41 -9.89
N ALA A 150 -1.30 -2.13 -10.15
CA ALA A 150 -1.43 -1.61 -11.50
C ALA A 150 -0.16 -1.78 -12.33
N LYS A 151 1.02 -1.66 -11.71
CA LYS A 151 2.34 -1.74 -12.36
C LYS A 151 2.97 -3.13 -12.35
N HIS A 152 2.33 -4.16 -11.77
CA HIS A 152 2.97 -5.46 -11.57
C HIS A 152 3.52 -6.06 -12.88
N ALA A 153 2.78 -5.93 -13.96
CA ALA A 153 3.19 -6.39 -15.28
C ALA A 153 4.38 -5.64 -15.91
N LEU A 154 4.82 -4.52 -15.32
CA LEU A 154 5.98 -3.75 -15.80
C LEU A 154 7.30 -4.15 -15.15
N ILE A 155 7.29 -5.16 -14.27
CA ILE A 155 8.47 -5.54 -13.47
C ILE A 155 8.75 -7.01 -13.68
N ASP A 156 9.73 -7.30 -14.53
CA ASP A 156 10.04 -8.66 -14.98
C ASP A 156 10.53 -9.57 -13.85
N HIS A 157 11.29 -9.06 -12.89
CA HIS A 157 11.91 -9.86 -11.82
C HIS A 157 11.32 -9.54 -10.44
N ALA A 158 10.00 -9.30 -10.37
CA ALA A 158 9.34 -8.92 -9.12
C ALA A 158 9.36 -10.04 -8.06
N ALA A 159 9.34 -11.30 -8.49
CA ALA A 159 9.39 -12.45 -7.59
C ALA A 159 10.78 -12.63 -6.98
N GLU A 160 11.83 -12.54 -7.80
CA GLU A 160 13.22 -12.61 -7.35
C GLU A 160 13.58 -11.48 -6.40
N GLU A 161 13.15 -10.26 -6.71
CA GLU A 161 13.34 -9.11 -5.81
C GLU A 161 12.65 -9.31 -4.46
N LEU A 162 11.45 -9.88 -4.46
CA LEU A 162 10.74 -10.18 -3.21
C LEU A 162 11.44 -11.28 -2.43
N ALA A 163 11.91 -12.35 -3.11
CA ALA A 163 12.64 -13.45 -2.49
C ALA A 163 13.95 -12.97 -1.84
N ASP A 164 14.67 -12.04 -2.48
CA ASP A 164 15.88 -11.44 -1.92
C ASP A 164 15.59 -10.62 -0.65
N LEU A 165 14.50 -9.84 -0.66
CA LEU A 165 14.05 -9.09 0.51
C LEU A 165 13.63 -10.02 1.67
N GLU A 166 12.87 -11.07 1.36
CA GLU A 166 12.41 -12.06 2.34
C GLU A 166 13.58 -12.86 2.91
N GLY A 167 14.53 -13.26 2.06
CA GLY A 167 15.73 -13.97 2.49
C GLY A 167 16.59 -13.15 3.44
N ALA A 168 16.84 -11.88 3.14
CA ALA A 168 17.57 -10.97 4.02
C ALA A 168 16.82 -10.74 5.35
N TRP A 169 15.50 -10.60 5.29
CA TRP A 169 14.64 -10.45 6.47
C TRP A 169 14.68 -11.71 7.35
N GLN A 170 14.50 -12.90 6.79
CA GLN A 170 14.50 -14.18 7.51
C GLN A 170 15.86 -14.50 8.14
N ALA A 171 16.95 -14.18 7.41
CA ALA A 171 18.31 -14.31 7.93
C ALA A 171 18.65 -13.27 9.01
N HIS A 172 17.76 -12.30 9.26
CA HIS A 172 18.03 -11.15 10.14
C HIS A 172 19.29 -10.37 9.75
N ASP A 173 19.62 -10.39 8.48
CA ASP A 173 20.76 -9.66 7.93
C ASP A 173 20.32 -8.22 7.62
N MET A 174 20.34 -7.36 8.63
CA MET A 174 19.87 -5.97 8.52
C MET A 174 20.68 -5.14 7.51
N PRO A 175 22.03 -5.26 7.42
CA PRO A 175 22.81 -4.59 6.36
C PRO A 175 22.40 -5.01 4.96
N ARG A 176 22.20 -6.31 4.72
CA ARG A 176 21.72 -6.83 3.43
C ARG A 176 20.31 -6.36 3.15
N LEU A 177 19.42 -6.38 4.13
CA LEU A 177 18.04 -5.91 4.00
C LEU A 177 18.00 -4.42 3.64
N ASP A 178 18.79 -3.57 4.30
CA ASP A 178 18.90 -2.14 3.98
C ASP A 178 19.33 -1.94 2.53
N SER A 179 20.40 -2.59 2.09
CA SER A 179 20.91 -2.47 0.72
C SER A 179 19.88 -2.94 -0.31
N THR A 180 19.18 -4.04 -0.05
CA THR A 180 18.16 -4.60 -0.94
C THR A 180 16.92 -3.71 -1.01
N LEU A 181 16.49 -3.12 0.12
CA LEU A 181 15.40 -2.14 0.18
C LEU A 181 15.71 -0.88 -0.65
N ARG A 182 16.94 -0.36 -0.55
CA ARG A 182 17.40 0.80 -1.35
C ARG A 182 17.40 0.47 -2.85
N ALA A 183 17.93 -0.68 -3.22
CA ALA A 183 17.95 -1.15 -4.61
C ALA A 183 16.51 -1.33 -5.15
N TYR A 184 15.61 -1.93 -4.37
CA TYR A 184 14.20 -2.07 -4.69
C TYR A 184 13.53 -0.72 -4.99
N HIS A 185 13.68 0.27 -4.12
CA HIS A 185 13.05 1.59 -4.30
C HIS A 185 13.72 2.41 -5.40
N GLN A 186 15.04 2.31 -5.57
CA GLN A 186 15.75 2.95 -6.67
C GLN A 186 15.23 2.50 -8.04
N ARG A 187 15.04 1.18 -8.25
CA ARG A 187 14.45 0.66 -9.49
C ARG A 187 13.03 1.19 -9.71
N ARG A 188 12.21 1.32 -8.65
CA ARG A 188 10.85 1.89 -8.77
C ARG A 188 10.89 3.36 -9.16
N ARG A 189 11.81 4.15 -8.58
CA ARG A 189 11.98 5.57 -8.97
C ARG A 189 12.41 5.75 -10.42
N GLN A 190 13.24 4.85 -10.94
CA GLN A 190 13.64 4.85 -12.36
C GLN A 190 12.45 4.53 -13.28
N LEU A 191 11.56 3.66 -12.86
CA LEU A 191 10.38 3.25 -13.63
C LEU A 191 9.19 4.21 -13.52
N VAL A 192 9.27 5.27 -12.72
CA VAL A 192 8.13 6.18 -12.46
C VAL A 192 7.49 6.71 -13.75
N PRO A 193 8.22 7.19 -14.78
CA PRO A 193 7.58 7.66 -16.01
C PRO A 193 6.74 6.56 -16.68
N CYS A 194 7.29 5.35 -16.80
CA CYS A 194 6.60 4.21 -17.39
C CYS A 194 5.37 3.79 -16.56
N ILE A 195 5.49 3.81 -15.23
CA ILE A 195 4.38 3.47 -14.33
C ILE A 195 3.23 4.46 -14.49
N VAL A 196 3.53 5.77 -14.52
CA VAL A 196 2.50 6.82 -14.65
C VAL A 196 1.83 6.75 -16.02
N ALA A 197 2.61 6.57 -17.11
CA ALA A 197 2.08 6.39 -18.45
C ALA A 197 1.14 5.17 -18.52
N HIS A 198 1.58 4.02 -18.04
CA HIS A 198 0.78 2.79 -18.03
C HIS A 198 -0.54 2.95 -17.23
N MET A 199 -0.51 3.60 -16.08
CA MET A 199 -1.72 3.87 -15.30
C MET A 199 -2.67 4.81 -16.05
N ALA A 200 -2.15 5.82 -16.77
CA ALA A 200 -2.95 6.74 -17.56
C ALA A 200 -3.65 6.03 -18.73
N GLU A 201 -2.95 5.15 -19.45
CA GLU A 201 -3.50 4.33 -20.53
C GLU A 201 -4.65 3.42 -20.01
N ARG A 202 -4.42 2.72 -18.89
CA ARG A 202 -5.45 1.87 -18.29
C ARG A 202 -6.68 2.65 -17.83
N ARG A 203 -6.48 3.87 -17.33
CA ARG A 203 -7.61 4.74 -16.97
C ARG A 203 -8.44 5.13 -18.20
N SER A 204 -7.79 5.43 -19.35
CA SER A 204 -8.49 5.79 -20.59
C SER A 204 -9.34 4.65 -21.14
N GLN A 205 -9.00 3.39 -20.83
CA GLN A 205 -9.78 2.21 -21.21
C GLN A 205 -11.02 1.96 -20.34
N LEU A 206 -11.17 2.67 -19.21
CA LEU A 206 -12.32 2.56 -18.30
C LEU A 206 -13.46 3.54 -18.65
N HIS A 207 -13.27 4.41 -19.65
CA HIS A 207 -14.22 5.40 -20.15
C HIS A 207 -14.61 5.12 -21.59
#